data_aa1edd99f83a8e767cdc68bc468948c0
#
_entry.id   aa1edd99f83a8e767cdc68bc468948c0
#
_cell.length_a   1.000
_cell.length_b   1.000
_cell.length_c   1.000
_cell.angle_alpha   90.00
_cell.angle_beta   90.00
_cell.angle_gamma   90.00
#
_symmetry.space_group_name_H-M   'P 1'
#
loop_
_entity.id
_entity.type
_entity.pdbx_description
1 polymer ?
#
loop_
_entity_poly.entity_id
_entity_poly.type
_entity_poly.pdbx_seq_one_letter_code
_entity_poly.pdbx_strand_id
1 'polypeptide(L)'
;MDKWISKAAAGVLAAGLMAVAAQEAAAQKQRGDIFLLPQAGVNVSRLSGYDVLIGNTGQAATMESSSKAGLTAGLEAEYMVTGRLGARLGLVYSEQGDRVKNVPEADIKTRLKYLSIPLTAHYYVTDWLGVHAGVQYSRLINDNCMSGADIGVTPDLYSAEDWSIPVGASVEYCNVVLSASYVFGLSKVCPPLGSTRNRSLWITLGYRVRL
;
A
#
# COMPACT_ATOMS: atom_id res chain seq x y z
N MET A 1 5.62 -15.20 -17.59
CA MET A 1 5.05 -14.01 -16.93
C MET A 1 6.11 -13.20 -16.18
N ASP A 2 7.29 -13.77 -15.98
CA ASP A 2 8.37 -13.18 -15.17
C ASP A 2 9.23 -12.12 -15.88
N LYS A 3 9.27 -12.13 -17.20
CA LYS A 3 10.07 -11.16 -17.99
C LYS A 3 9.50 -9.72 -18.02
N TRP A 4 8.23 -9.55 -17.71
CA TRP A 4 7.59 -8.21 -17.66
C TRP A 4 7.84 -7.51 -16.33
N ILE A 5 7.82 -8.26 -15.24
CA ILE A 5 8.08 -7.76 -13.89
C ILE A 5 9.54 -7.34 -13.75
N SER A 6 10.47 -8.12 -14.34
CA SER A 6 11.89 -7.79 -14.35
C SER A 6 12.22 -6.54 -15.18
N LYS A 7 11.52 -6.30 -16.30
CA LYS A 7 11.69 -5.09 -17.11
C LYS A 7 11.11 -3.84 -16.45
N ALA A 8 9.97 -3.97 -15.74
CA ALA A 8 9.40 -2.86 -14.98
C ALA A 8 10.29 -2.48 -13.79
N ALA A 9 10.80 -3.46 -13.05
CA ALA A 9 11.73 -3.24 -11.95
C ALA A 9 13.07 -2.65 -12.44
N ALA A 10 13.59 -3.11 -13.57
CA ALA A 10 14.81 -2.56 -14.19
C ALA A 10 14.60 -1.13 -14.72
N GLY A 11 13.42 -0.80 -15.24
CA GLY A 11 13.07 0.55 -15.70
C GLY A 11 12.99 1.55 -14.56
N VAL A 12 12.43 1.16 -13.42
CA VAL A 12 12.36 1.99 -12.20
C VAL A 12 13.76 2.20 -11.60
N LEU A 13 14.60 1.17 -11.59
CA LEU A 13 16.00 1.27 -11.16
C LEU A 13 16.85 2.12 -12.11
N ALA A 14 16.66 2.03 -13.43
CA ALA A 14 17.39 2.81 -14.42
C ALA A 14 16.98 4.30 -14.40
N ALA A 15 15.70 4.62 -14.19
CA ALA A 15 15.23 6.00 -14.02
C ALA A 15 15.78 6.63 -12.72
N GLY A 16 15.93 5.86 -11.64
CA GLY A 16 16.58 6.29 -10.41
C GLY A 16 18.08 6.60 -10.58
N LEU A 17 18.78 5.87 -11.44
CA LEU A 17 20.22 6.06 -11.68
C LEU A 17 20.54 7.27 -12.58
N MET A 18 19.61 7.70 -13.45
CA MET A 18 19.84 8.87 -14.32
C MET A 18 19.56 10.21 -13.61
N ALA A 19 18.87 10.24 -12.47
CA ALA A 19 18.69 11.45 -11.66
C ALA A 19 19.92 11.83 -10.80
N VAL A 20 20.97 11.02 -10.81
CA VAL A 20 22.19 11.21 -9.99
C VAL A 20 23.08 12.39 -10.45
N ALA A 21 22.78 13.04 -11.58
CA ALA A 21 23.67 14.06 -12.16
C ALA A 21 23.39 15.51 -11.69
N ALA A 22 22.36 15.77 -10.89
CA ALA A 22 22.12 17.10 -10.32
C ALA A 22 22.47 17.08 -8.83
N GLN A 23 23.74 17.28 -8.52
CA GLN A 23 24.21 17.57 -7.16
C GLN A 23 23.78 18.99 -6.76
N GLU A 24 22.57 19.11 -6.26
CA GLU A 24 22.31 20.17 -5.28
C GLU A 24 22.44 19.53 -3.91
N ALA A 25 23.31 20.10 -3.07
CA ALA A 25 23.51 19.69 -1.69
C ALA A 25 22.14 19.53 -1.02
N ALA A 26 21.85 18.36 -0.49
CA ALA A 26 20.61 18.08 0.23
C ALA A 26 20.45 19.16 1.30
N ALA A 27 19.58 20.14 1.05
CA ALA A 27 19.35 21.22 1.98
C ALA A 27 18.83 20.60 3.27
N GLN A 28 19.56 20.77 4.37
CA GLN A 28 19.23 20.27 5.68
C GLN A 28 17.77 20.66 6.00
N LYS A 29 16.95 19.70 6.35
CA LYS A 29 15.54 19.91 6.70
C LYS A 29 15.46 20.87 7.89
N GLN A 30 14.66 21.92 7.77
CA GLN A 30 14.50 22.92 8.82
C GLN A 30 13.05 22.97 9.28
N ARG A 31 12.84 23.46 10.48
CA ARG A 31 11.49 23.71 10.99
C ARG A 31 10.77 24.69 10.07
N GLY A 32 9.53 24.36 9.70
CA GLY A 32 8.70 25.16 8.83
C GLY A 32 8.82 24.83 7.34
N ASP A 33 9.79 23.99 6.94
CA ASP A 33 9.88 23.53 5.56
C ASP A 33 8.63 22.75 5.17
N ILE A 34 8.18 22.97 3.94
CA ILE A 34 7.10 22.24 3.31
C ILE A 34 7.67 21.52 2.10
N PHE A 35 7.38 20.23 2.00
CA PHE A 35 7.77 19.40 0.88
C PHE A 35 6.56 18.76 0.24
N LEU A 36 6.63 18.61 -1.07
CA LEU A 36 5.69 17.82 -1.84
C LEU A 36 6.39 16.55 -2.31
N LEU A 37 5.71 15.41 -2.18
CA LEU A 37 6.27 14.09 -2.49
C LEU A 37 5.32 13.33 -3.41
N PRO A 38 5.38 13.53 -4.75
CA PRO A 38 4.81 12.58 -5.67
C PRO A 38 5.53 11.23 -5.53
N GLN A 39 4.77 10.15 -5.49
CA GLN A 39 5.31 8.80 -5.33
C GLN A 39 4.51 7.77 -6.12
N ALA A 40 5.20 6.73 -6.53
CA ALA A 40 4.61 5.55 -7.15
C ALA A 40 5.36 4.29 -6.71
N GLY A 41 4.69 3.15 -6.77
CA GLY A 41 5.31 1.91 -6.35
C GLY A 41 4.41 0.71 -6.51
N VAL A 42 4.75 -0.31 -5.74
CA VAL A 42 4.02 -1.58 -5.70
C VAL A 42 3.58 -1.89 -4.27
N ASN A 43 2.46 -2.55 -4.16
CA ASN A 43 2.03 -3.13 -2.89
C ASN A 43 1.82 -4.64 -3.05
N VAL A 44 2.03 -5.35 -1.95
CA VAL A 44 1.70 -6.77 -1.83
C VAL A 44 0.70 -6.88 -0.71
N SER A 45 -0.55 -7.17 -1.05
CA SER A 45 -1.65 -7.30 -0.10
C SER A 45 -2.01 -8.76 0.15
N ARG A 46 -2.44 -9.05 1.37
CA ARG A 46 -2.98 -10.32 1.80
C ARG A 46 -4.13 -10.09 2.76
N LEU A 47 -5.22 -10.80 2.57
CA LEU A 47 -6.30 -10.87 3.54
C LEU A 47 -5.97 -11.98 4.57
N SER A 48 -6.01 -11.66 5.86
CA SER A 48 -5.77 -12.62 6.94
C SER A 48 -7.05 -12.87 7.70
N GLY A 49 -7.32 -14.15 8.05
CA GLY A 49 -8.45 -14.54 8.91
C GLY A 49 -9.66 -15.12 8.18
N TYR A 50 -9.45 -15.92 7.13
CA TYR A 50 -10.52 -16.73 6.57
C TYR A 50 -10.74 -17.97 7.43
N ASP A 51 -11.74 -17.94 8.32
CA ASP A 51 -12.36 -19.13 8.90
C ASP A 51 -13.71 -19.33 8.20
N VAL A 52 -13.69 -19.95 7.03
CA VAL A 52 -14.94 -20.30 6.33
C VAL A 52 -15.32 -21.72 6.65
N LEU A 53 -16.39 -21.90 7.40
CA LEU A 53 -17.09 -23.16 7.50
C LEU A 53 -17.89 -23.37 6.21
N ILE A 54 -17.34 -24.12 5.27
CA ILE A 54 -18.09 -24.53 4.08
C ILE A 54 -18.69 -25.91 4.30
N GLY A 55 -20.01 -25.97 4.28
CA GLY A 55 -20.77 -27.15 4.01
C GLY A 55 -21.29 -27.93 5.22
N ASN A 56 -22.40 -28.60 4.98
CA ASN A 56 -23.21 -29.46 5.87
C ASN A 56 -22.48 -30.68 6.44
N THR A 57 -21.16 -30.80 6.26
CA THR A 57 -20.36 -31.98 6.65
C THR A 57 -19.33 -31.70 7.73
N GLY A 58 -19.30 -30.50 8.33
CA GLY A 58 -18.43 -30.20 9.48
C GLY A 58 -16.92 -30.20 9.20
N GLN A 59 -16.48 -30.26 7.95
CA GLN A 59 -15.08 -30.13 7.60
C GLN A 59 -14.73 -28.66 7.35
N ALA A 60 -13.88 -28.08 8.22
CA ALA A 60 -13.29 -26.77 8.03
C ALA A 60 -12.28 -26.84 6.87
N ALA A 61 -12.65 -26.31 5.71
CA ALA A 61 -11.70 -26.10 4.63
C ALA A 61 -10.97 -24.78 4.88
N THR A 62 -9.69 -24.85 5.22
CA THR A 62 -8.82 -23.69 5.35
C THR A 62 -8.57 -23.15 3.94
N MET A 63 -9.17 -22.00 3.58
CA MET A 63 -8.88 -21.34 2.32
C MET A 63 -7.51 -20.63 2.44
N GLU A 64 -6.55 -21.03 1.61
CA GLU A 64 -5.27 -20.32 1.50
C GLU A 64 -5.44 -19.05 0.67
N SER A 65 -5.41 -17.92 1.35
CA SER A 65 -5.29 -16.60 0.73
C SER A 65 -3.91 -16.43 0.13
N SER A 66 -3.83 -16.17 -1.17
CA SER A 66 -2.58 -15.93 -1.88
C SER A 66 -2.34 -14.42 -2.04
N SER A 67 -1.16 -13.98 -1.64
CA SER A 67 -0.75 -12.56 -1.77
C SER A 67 -0.88 -12.08 -3.21
N LYS A 68 -1.39 -10.87 -3.39
CA LYS A 68 -1.51 -10.21 -4.68
C LYS A 68 -0.68 -8.93 -4.72
N ALA A 69 0.11 -8.80 -5.78
CA ALA A 69 0.80 -7.56 -6.08
C ALA A 69 -0.13 -6.60 -6.82
N GLY A 70 -0.12 -5.33 -6.42
CA GLY A 70 -0.85 -4.23 -7.03
C GLY A 70 0.05 -3.01 -7.19
N LEU A 71 -0.48 -2.00 -7.88
CA LEU A 71 0.18 -0.72 -8.05
C LEU A 71 -0.30 0.26 -6.98
N THR A 72 0.57 1.18 -6.59
CA THR A 72 0.24 2.32 -5.75
C THR A 72 0.86 3.59 -6.32
N ALA A 73 0.12 4.69 -6.27
CA ALA A 73 0.60 6.00 -6.66
C ALA A 73 -0.11 7.09 -5.86
N GLY A 74 0.59 8.16 -5.55
CA GLY A 74 -0.01 9.23 -4.76
C GLY A 74 0.86 10.47 -4.66
N LEU A 75 0.30 11.43 -3.96
CA LEU A 75 0.94 12.69 -3.64
C LEU A 75 0.81 12.93 -2.14
N GLU A 76 1.91 13.23 -1.50
CA GLU A 76 1.94 13.57 -0.07
C GLU A 76 2.58 14.94 0.13
N ALA A 77 2.07 15.70 1.09
CA ALA A 77 2.66 16.94 1.58
C ALA A 77 3.24 16.70 2.96
N GLU A 78 4.45 17.13 3.20
CA GLU A 78 5.15 17.01 4.47
C GLU A 78 5.48 18.40 5.02
N TYR A 79 5.13 18.63 6.27
CA TYR A 79 5.50 19.82 7.04
C TYR A 79 6.52 19.45 8.11
N MET A 80 7.65 20.11 8.14
CA MET A 80 8.68 19.88 9.15
C MET A 80 8.35 20.64 10.44
N VAL A 81 7.94 19.89 11.47
CA VAL A 81 7.65 20.42 12.81
C VAL A 81 8.93 20.82 13.54
N THR A 82 9.99 20.04 13.31
CA THR A 82 11.36 20.31 13.75
C THR A 82 12.33 19.93 12.62
N GLY A 83 13.63 20.15 12.76
CA GLY A 83 14.62 19.69 11.78
C GLY A 83 14.67 18.15 11.59
N ARG A 84 14.01 17.37 12.47
CA ARG A 84 14.00 15.89 12.42
C ARG A 84 12.62 15.26 12.46
N LEU A 85 11.58 16.02 12.76
CA LEU A 85 10.21 15.53 12.86
C LEU A 85 9.35 16.22 11.82
N GLY A 86 8.76 15.47 10.93
CA GLY A 86 7.78 15.90 9.93
C GLY A 86 6.41 15.29 10.18
N ALA A 87 5.36 16.02 9.83
CA ALA A 87 4.00 15.51 9.70
C ALA A 87 3.65 15.45 8.22
N ARG A 88 3.19 14.29 7.75
CA ARG A 88 2.90 14.07 6.33
C ARG A 88 1.44 13.67 6.16
N LEU A 89 0.77 14.35 5.24
CA LEU A 89 -0.60 14.08 4.81
C LEU A 89 -0.60 13.80 3.31
N GLY A 90 -1.35 12.79 2.88
CA GLY A 90 -1.35 12.42 1.47
C GLY A 90 -2.69 11.99 0.92
N LEU A 91 -2.70 11.81 -0.39
CA LEU A 91 -3.74 11.15 -1.15
C LEU A 91 -3.09 10.08 -2.01
N VAL A 92 -3.41 8.81 -1.75
CA VAL A 92 -2.76 7.66 -2.38
C VAL A 92 -3.80 6.72 -2.96
N TYR A 93 -3.67 6.46 -4.25
CA TYR A 93 -4.39 5.39 -4.94
C TYR A 93 -3.63 4.08 -4.78
N SER A 94 -4.34 2.99 -4.50
CA SER A 94 -3.75 1.66 -4.44
C SER A 94 -4.66 0.59 -5.02
N GLU A 95 -4.07 -0.31 -5.79
CA GLU A 95 -4.72 -1.55 -6.22
C GLU A 95 -4.36 -2.64 -5.23
N GLN A 96 -5.38 -3.19 -4.57
CA GLN A 96 -5.25 -4.27 -3.61
C GLN A 96 -6.12 -5.44 -4.07
N GLY A 97 -6.02 -6.58 -3.44
CA GLY A 97 -6.88 -7.69 -3.75
C GLY A 97 -6.34 -9.00 -3.22
N ASP A 98 -7.09 -10.05 -3.50
CA ASP A 98 -6.76 -11.40 -3.11
C ASP A 98 -6.95 -12.36 -4.29
N ARG A 99 -6.27 -13.49 -4.21
CA ARG A 99 -6.43 -14.60 -5.12
C ARG A 99 -6.72 -15.84 -4.31
N VAL A 100 -7.96 -16.31 -4.35
CA VAL A 100 -8.35 -17.56 -3.71
C VAL A 100 -7.99 -18.73 -4.63
N LYS A 101 -7.07 -19.56 -4.17
CA LYS A 101 -6.72 -20.86 -4.78
C LYS A 101 -7.47 -21.94 -4.03
N ASN A 102 -7.83 -23.05 -4.70
CA ASN A 102 -8.51 -24.24 -4.18
C ASN A 102 -10.04 -24.24 -4.21
N VAL A 103 -10.66 -23.50 -5.12
CA VAL A 103 -12.03 -23.83 -5.51
C VAL A 103 -11.92 -24.64 -6.82
N PRO A 104 -12.40 -25.90 -6.90
CA PRO A 104 -12.43 -26.65 -8.15
C PRO A 104 -13.19 -25.82 -9.20
N GLU A 105 -12.57 -25.52 -10.33
CA GLU A 105 -13.11 -24.80 -11.50
C GLU A 105 -13.28 -23.27 -11.40
N ALA A 106 -12.88 -22.57 -10.33
CA ALA A 106 -12.97 -21.11 -10.30
C ALA A 106 -11.69 -20.44 -9.77
N ASP A 107 -10.92 -19.77 -10.65
CA ASP A 107 -9.82 -18.87 -10.27
C ASP A 107 -10.41 -17.49 -9.94
N ILE A 108 -10.82 -17.28 -8.69
CA ILE A 108 -11.47 -16.04 -8.25
C ILE A 108 -10.38 -14.99 -8.01
N LYS A 109 -10.31 -14.00 -8.88
CA LYS A 109 -9.43 -12.84 -8.77
C LYS A 109 -10.23 -11.63 -8.34
N THR A 110 -10.03 -11.17 -7.13
CA THR A 110 -10.63 -9.94 -6.63
C THR A 110 -9.64 -8.77 -6.84
N ARG A 111 -10.11 -7.70 -7.47
CA ARG A 111 -9.39 -6.42 -7.57
C ARG A 111 -10.16 -5.35 -6.85
N LEU A 112 -9.56 -4.80 -5.80
CA LEU A 112 -10.11 -3.71 -5.01
C LEU A 112 -9.26 -2.47 -5.23
N LYS A 113 -9.88 -1.37 -5.60
CA LYS A 113 -9.21 -0.09 -5.81
C LYS A 113 -9.57 0.83 -4.66
N TYR A 114 -8.56 1.27 -3.95
CA TYR A 114 -8.71 2.16 -2.79
C TYR A 114 -8.14 3.54 -3.06
N LEU A 115 -8.82 4.54 -2.56
CA LEU A 115 -8.28 5.87 -2.37
C LEU A 115 -8.03 6.05 -0.87
N SER A 116 -6.78 6.32 -0.49
CA SER A 116 -6.33 6.36 0.89
C SER A 116 -5.83 7.75 1.24
N ILE A 117 -6.11 8.18 2.47
CA ILE A 117 -5.62 9.42 3.06
C ILE A 117 -4.75 9.04 4.26
N PRO A 118 -3.43 8.84 4.07
CA PRO A 118 -2.50 8.63 5.17
C PRO A 118 -2.19 9.95 5.88
N LEU A 119 -2.17 9.91 7.22
CA LEU A 119 -1.60 10.93 8.08
C LEU A 119 -0.52 10.29 8.94
N THR A 120 0.74 10.64 8.69
CA THR A 120 1.89 9.98 9.30
C THR A 120 2.85 10.98 9.93
N ALA A 121 3.46 10.59 11.04
CA ALA A 121 4.61 11.26 11.61
C ALA A 121 5.88 10.60 11.09
N HIS A 122 6.81 11.40 10.60
CA HIS A 122 8.11 10.97 10.09
C HIS A 122 9.20 11.47 11.01
N TYR A 123 10.02 10.57 11.53
CA TYR A 123 11.20 10.91 12.33
C TYR A 123 12.47 10.56 11.55
N TYR A 124 13.29 11.55 11.30
CA TYR A 124 14.56 11.41 10.59
C TYR A 124 15.68 11.08 11.59
N VAL A 125 16.08 9.82 11.62
CA VAL A 125 17.16 9.31 12.46
C VAL A 125 18.49 9.92 12.01
N THR A 126 18.68 9.97 10.69
CA THR A 126 19.78 10.67 9.99
C THR A 126 19.18 11.52 8.88
N ASP A 127 20.02 12.29 8.17
CA ASP A 127 19.55 13.12 7.05
C ASP A 127 18.98 12.28 5.90
N TRP A 128 19.42 11.03 5.78
CA TRP A 128 19.04 10.09 4.72
C TRP A 128 18.11 8.95 5.17
N LEU A 129 17.97 8.69 6.48
CA LEU A 129 17.17 7.59 7.02
C LEU A 129 16.05 8.13 7.90
N GLY A 130 14.82 7.81 7.55
CA GLY A 130 13.63 8.14 8.34
C GLY A 130 12.82 6.89 8.70
N VAL A 131 12.09 6.98 9.81
CA VAL A 131 11.06 6.03 10.19
C VAL A 131 9.73 6.76 10.28
N HIS A 132 8.63 6.07 10.01
CA HIS A 132 7.32 6.70 10.06
C HIS A 132 6.26 5.76 10.60
N ALA A 133 5.26 6.36 11.21
CA ALA A 133 4.06 5.68 11.66
C ALA A 133 2.89 6.67 11.66
N GLY A 134 1.66 6.15 11.57
CA GLY A 134 0.49 7.02 11.59
C GLY A 134 -0.82 6.27 11.48
N VAL A 135 -1.82 6.97 10.98
CA VAL A 135 -3.15 6.44 10.69
C VAL A 135 -3.48 6.67 9.22
N GLN A 136 -4.24 5.78 8.65
CA GLN A 136 -4.68 5.88 7.26
C GLN A 136 -6.16 5.53 7.18
N TYR A 137 -6.92 6.41 6.56
CA TYR A 137 -8.28 6.14 6.12
C TYR A 137 -8.28 5.77 4.65
N SER A 138 -8.96 4.69 4.28
CA SER A 138 -9.07 4.22 2.91
C SER A 138 -10.51 4.00 2.54
N ARG A 139 -10.90 4.45 1.34
CA ARG A 139 -12.22 4.25 0.77
C ARG A 139 -12.12 3.42 -0.50
N LEU A 140 -12.94 2.40 -0.58
CA LEU A 140 -13.09 1.59 -1.79
C LEU A 140 -13.78 2.42 -2.88
N ILE A 141 -13.11 2.59 -4.04
CA ILE A 141 -13.63 3.35 -5.18
C ILE A 141 -14.19 2.45 -6.28
N ASN A 142 -13.67 1.23 -6.40
CA ASN A 142 -14.13 0.26 -7.39
C ASN A 142 -13.81 -1.16 -6.93
N ASP A 143 -14.78 -2.05 -7.06
CA ASP A 143 -14.68 -3.49 -6.82
C ASP A 143 -14.97 -4.23 -8.14
N ASN A 144 -13.94 -4.73 -8.76
CA ASN A 144 -14.08 -5.64 -9.89
C ASN A 144 -13.82 -7.08 -9.38
N CYS A 145 -14.88 -7.75 -8.95
CA CYS A 145 -14.86 -9.19 -8.72
C CYS A 145 -15.02 -9.89 -10.08
N MET A 146 -13.93 -10.39 -10.65
CA MET A 146 -13.98 -11.32 -11.77
C MET A 146 -14.15 -12.73 -11.21
N SER A 147 -15.38 -13.18 -11.08
CA SER A 147 -15.71 -14.58 -10.84
C SER A 147 -15.98 -15.24 -12.20
N GLY A 148 -15.28 -16.33 -12.47
CA GLY A 148 -15.57 -17.17 -13.64
C GLY A 148 -16.82 -18.05 -13.47
N ALA A 149 -17.49 -17.97 -12.33
CA ALA A 149 -18.79 -18.60 -12.06
C ALA A 149 -19.71 -17.52 -11.48
N ASP A 150 -20.93 -17.51 -11.93
CA ASP A 150 -22.02 -16.62 -11.50
C ASP A 150 -22.49 -17.02 -10.08
N ILE A 151 -21.57 -16.96 -9.12
CA ILE A 151 -21.87 -17.16 -7.70
C ILE A 151 -22.29 -15.77 -7.22
N GLY A 152 -23.60 -15.53 -7.07
CA GLY A 152 -24.23 -14.27 -6.68
C GLY A 152 -23.61 -13.55 -5.47
N VAL A 153 -22.34 -13.16 -5.62
CA VAL A 153 -21.60 -12.32 -4.66
C VAL A 153 -22.01 -10.89 -4.96
N THR A 154 -22.92 -10.39 -4.16
CA THR A 154 -23.37 -9.00 -4.24
C THR A 154 -22.23 -8.05 -3.83
N PRO A 155 -22.12 -6.87 -4.48
CA PRO A 155 -21.11 -5.85 -4.17
C PRO A 155 -21.08 -5.37 -2.71
N ASP A 156 -22.16 -5.57 -1.96
CA ASP A 156 -22.31 -5.14 -0.57
C ASP A 156 -21.53 -5.97 0.47
N LEU A 157 -20.73 -6.94 0.04
CA LEU A 157 -20.00 -7.83 0.95
C LEU A 157 -18.74 -7.18 1.54
N TYR A 158 -18.21 -6.14 0.89
CA TYR A 158 -16.98 -5.46 1.31
C TYR A 158 -17.29 -4.14 2.01
N SER A 159 -16.63 -3.92 3.15
CA SER A 159 -16.71 -2.62 3.82
C SER A 159 -16.13 -1.54 2.92
N ALA A 160 -16.92 -0.50 2.64
CA ALA A 160 -16.50 0.64 1.82
C ALA A 160 -15.36 1.44 2.45
N GLU A 161 -15.17 1.31 3.75
CA GLU A 161 -14.22 2.08 4.55
C GLU A 161 -13.27 1.16 5.31
N ASP A 162 -11.99 1.50 5.31
CA ASP A 162 -10.95 0.77 6.03
C ASP A 162 -10.02 1.76 6.77
N TRP A 163 -9.86 1.52 8.07
CA TRP A 163 -8.88 2.20 8.90
C TRP A 163 -7.67 1.31 9.08
N SER A 164 -6.48 1.89 8.95
CA SER A 164 -5.24 1.15 9.05
C SER A 164 -4.12 1.98 9.70
N ILE A 165 -3.08 1.29 10.16
CA ILE A 165 -1.87 1.87 10.74
C ILE A 165 -0.71 1.55 9.81
N PRO A 166 -0.21 2.51 9.01
CA PRO A 166 1.05 2.38 8.30
C PRO A 166 2.23 2.56 9.27
N VAL A 167 3.20 1.67 9.19
CA VAL A 167 4.48 1.76 9.89
C VAL A 167 5.59 1.40 8.91
N GLY A 168 6.67 2.20 8.86
CA GLY A 168 7.70 1.95 7.88
C GLY A 168 8.97 2.75 8.07
N ALA A 169 9.84 2.60 7.08
CA ALA A 169 11.08 3.33 6.99
C ALA A 169 11.29 3.86 5.57
N SER A 170 12.07 4.91 5.46
CA SER A 170 12.42 5.54 4.18
C SER A 170 13.90 5.89 4.12
N VAL A 171 14.45 5.74 2.94
CA VAL A 171 15.82 6.15 2.62
C VAL A 171 15.72 7.24 1.56
N GLU A 172 16.46 8.33 1.79
CA GLU A 172 16.49 9.48 0.91
C GLU A 172 17.91 9.71 0.37
N TYR A 173 17.99 9.87 -0.94
CA TYR A 173 19.23 10.24 -1.63
C TYR A 173 18.93 11.18 -2.79
N CYS A 174 19.57 12.35 -2.83
CA CYS A 174 19.36 13.37 -3.88
C CYS A 174 17.88 13.65 -4.17
N ASN A 175 17.09 13.91 -3.12
CA ASN A 175 15.63 14.14 -3.18
C ASN A 175 14.80 12.92 -3.65
N VAL A 176 15.42 11.81 -4.00
CA VAL A 176 14.72 10.56 -4.28
C VAL A 176 14.48 9.82 -2.96
N VAL A 177 13.25 9.46 -2.71
CA VAL A 177 12.82 8.80 -1.47
C VAL A 177 12.32 7.40 -1.80
N LEU A 178 13.02 6.39 -1.32
CA LEU A 178 12.56 5.00 -1.31
C LEU A 178 11.91 4.71 0.04
N SER A 179 10.65 4.30 0.04
CA SER A 179 9.92 3.97 1.28
C SER A 179 9.45 2.52 1.26
N ALA A 180 9.53 1.89 2.41
CA ALA A 180 8.92 0.59 2.69
C ALA A 180 7.99 0.73 3.88
N SER A 181 6.70 0.42 3.70
CA SER A 181 5.66 0.57 4.71
C SER A 181 4.86 -0.70 4.85
N TYR A 182 4.64 -1.14 6.06
CA TYR A 182 3.70 -2.20 6.37
C TYR A 182 2.41 -1.57 6.91
N VAL A 183 1.29 -1.90 6.27
CA VAL A 183 -0.03 -1.34 6.59
C VAL A 183 -0.86 -2.40 7.31
N PHE A 184 -1.17 -2.12 8.56
CA PHE A 184 -2.00 -2.97 9.42
C PHE A 184 -3.46 -2.52 9.34
N GLY A 185 -4.35 -3.28 8.69
CA GLY A 185 -5.79 -3.03 8.70
C GLY A 185 -6.39 -3.24 10.09
N LEU A 186 -7.16 -2.28 10.55
CA LEU A 186 -7.89 -2.33 11.83
C LEU A 186 -9.33 -2.77 11.61
N SER A 187 -9.93 -2.35 10.50
CA SER A 187 -11.32 -2.63 10.16
C SER A 187 -11.51 -4.07 9.68
N LYS A 188 -12.71 -4.60 9.89
CA LYS A 188 -13.12 -5.88 9.31
C LYS A 188 -13.56 -5.64 7.87
N VAL A 189 -12.82 -6.18 6.91
CA VAL A 189 -13.08 -5.96 5.47
C VAL A 189 -14.29 -6.74 4.98
N CYS A 190 -14.60 -7.88 5.61
CA CYS A 190 -15.73 -8.74 5.21
C CYS A 190 -16.47 -9.28 6.44
N PRO A 191 -17.46 -8.54 7.00
CA PRO A 191 -18.17 -8.93 8.22
C PRO A 191 -18.82 -10.33 8.19
N PRO A 192 -19.39 -10.81 7.07
CA PRO A 192 -20.03 -12.13 7.02
C PRO A 192 -19.06 -13.31 7.05
N LEU A 193 -17.77 -13.09 6.70
CA LEU A 193 -16.75 -14.13 6.56
C LEU A 193 -15.76 -14.18 7.75
N GLY A 194 -16.11 -13.58 8.89
CA GLY A 194 -15.27 -13.59 10.08
C GLY A 194 -14.40 -12.33 10.27
N SER A 195 -13.33 -12.45 11.05
CA SER A 195 -12.45 -11.31 11.42
C SER A 195 -11.36 -11.06 10.38
N THR A 196 -11.72 -10.89 9.11
CA THR A 196 -10.79 -10.70 8.01
C THR A 196 -10.19 -9.29 8.05
N ARG A 197 -8.88 -9.16 8.16
CA ARG A 197 -8.16 -7.88 8.18
C ARG A 197 -7.22 -7.79 7.00
N ASN A 198 -7.12 -6.61 6.43
CA ASN A 198 -6.18 -6.33 5.35
C ASN A 198 -4.76 -6.13 5.91
N ARG A 199 -3.77 -6.73 5.29
CA ARG A 199 -2.35 -6.52 5.57
C ARG A 199 -1.63 -6.32 4.26
N SER A 200 -0.88 -5.23 4.15
CA SER A 200 -0.15 -4.96 2.91
C SER A 200 1.24 -4.40 3.18
N LEU A 201 2.18 -4.83 2.36
CA LEU A 201 3.53 -4.26 2.29
C LEU A 201 3.58 -3.35 1.07
N TRP A 202 3.94 -2.09 1.26
CA TRP A 202 4.08 -1.10 0.21
C TRP A 202 5.55 -0.75 0.03
N ILE A 203 6.02 -0.71 -1.21
CA ILE A 203 7.34 -0.23 -1.57
C ILE A 203 7.12 0.87 -2.60
N THR A 204 7.50 2.10 -2.27
CA THR A 204 7.26 3.28 -3.10
C THR A 204 8.55 4.04 -3.35
N LEU A 205 8.65 4.59 -4.54
CA LEU A 205 9.69 5.54 -4.93
C LEU A 205 9.03 6.90 -5.17
N GLY A 206 9.54 7.92 -4.52
CA GLY A 206 9.05 9.29 -4.63
C GLY A 206 10.17 10.27 -4.88
N TYR A 207 9.79 11.50 -5.20
CA TYR A 207 10.70 12.61 -5.36
C TYR A 207 10.27 13.76 -4.47
N ARG A 208 11.18 14.27 -3.65
CA ARG A 208 10.92 15.37 -2.71
C ARG A 208 11.14 16.71 -3.38
N VAL A 209 10.10 17.51 -3.43
CA VAL A 209 10.16 18.90 -3.93
C VAL A 209 9.95 19.84 -2.75
N ARG A 210 10.86 20.73 -2.50
CA ARG A 210 10.72 21.80 -1.49
C ARG A 210 9.87 22.92 -2.07
N LEU A 211 8.88 23.41 -1.33
CA LEU A 211 8.00 24.52 -1.70
C LEU A 211 8.49 25.84 -1.13
#